data_03bc15fdec09eb88fb9f95a12e41a186
#
_entry.id   03bc15fdec09eb88fb9f95a12e41a186
#
_cell.length_a   1.000
_cell.length_b   1.000
_cell.length_c   1.000
_cell.angle_alpha   90.00
_cell.angle_beta   90.00
_cell.angle_gamma   90.00
#
_symmetry.space_group_name_H-M   'P 1'
#
loop_
_entity.id
_entity.type
_entity.pdbx_description
1 polymer ?
#
loop_
_entity_poly.entity_id
_entity_poly.type
_entity_poly.pdbx_seq_one_letter_code
_entity_poly.pdbx_strand_id
1 'polypeptide(L)'
;MTLNWQNVGIKKLAAIISEYLQKNDIEAVLVGGACVSLYSNNKYTSYDIDLITDSPIKKIIPILEQLGFKNTGGRLFENPQCKFLIDFPAPPVSIRDEQLSEFNYLNTRFGTICLLTPTDCVKDRLAAYFFWNDLQSLDQAVMVEKRNKIDIQDIKKWAEKQGELEKYNVFIKKIN
;
A
#
# COMPACT_ATOMS: atom_id res chain seq x y z
N MET A 1 -19.97 -10.90 -15.66
CA MET A 1 -19.42 -9.63 -16.16
C MET A 1 -17.95 -9.85 -16.46
N THR A 2 -17.53 -9.86 -17.72
CA THR A 2 -16.11 -10.04 -18.07
C THR A 2 -15.38 -8.76 -17.69
N LEU A 3 -14.51 -8.84 -16.71
CA LEU A 3 -13.71 -7.70 -16.27
C LEU A 3 -12.61 -7.44 -17.32
N ASN A 4 -12.60 -6.22 -17.87
CA ASN A 4 -11.53 -5.80 -18.78
C ASN A 4 -10.40 -5.17 -17.96
N TRP A 5 -9.24 -5.84 -17.94
CA TRP A 5 -8.07 -5.42 -17.16
C TRP A 5 -7.12 -4.50 -17.93
N GLN A 6 -7.21 -4.41 -19.26
CA GLN A 6 -6.24 -3.66 -20.09
C GLN A 6 -6.11 -2.18 -19.70
N ASN A 7 -7.23 -1.55 -19.33
CA ASN A 7 -7.27 -0.12 -18.96
C ASN A 7 -7.72 0.10 -17.52
N VAL A 8 -7.56 -0.89 -16.66
CA VAL A 8 -7.93 -0.74 -15.25
C VAL A 8 -6.98 0.23 -14.54
N GLY A 9 -7.54 1.16 -13.75
CA GLY A 9 -6.74 1.98 -12.83
C GLY A 9 -6.49 1.26 -11.51
N ILE A 10 -5.38 1.60 -10.85
CA ILE A 10 -4.93 0.96 -9.60
C ILE A 10 -6.00 0.97 -8.51
N LYS A 11 -6.70 2.09 -8.31
CA LYS A 11 -7.78 2.23 -7.32
C LYS A 11 -8.93 1.26 -7.58
N LYS A 12 -9.35 1.14 -8.86
CA LYS A 12 -10.43 0.21 -9.24
C LYS A 12 -10.00 -1.23 -9.04
N LEU A 13 -8.79 -1.58 -9.44
CA LEU A 13 -8.26 -2.93 -9.28
C LEU A 13 -8.13 -3.31 -7.81
N ALA A 14 -7.51 -2.46 -6.99
CA ALA A 14 -7.40 -2.69 -5.55
C ALA A 14 -8.77 -2.88 -4.88
N ALA A 15 -9.77 -2.05 -5.25
CA ALA A 15 -11.12 -2.17 -4.71
C ALA A 15 -11.79 -3.50 -5.10
N ILE A 16 -11.66 -3.95 -6.34
CA ILE A 16 -12.22 -5.22 -6.79
C ILE A 16 -11.56 -6.39 -6.04
N ILE A 17 -10.23 -6.38 -5.92
CA ILE A 17 -9.50 -7.43 -5.20
C ILE A 17 -9.93 -7.46 -3.73
N SER A 18 -9.95 -6.31 -3.06
CA SER A 18 -10.39 -6.19 -1.66
C SER A 18 -11.80 -6.73 -1.46
N GLU A 19 -12.73 -6.41 -2.36
CA GLU A 19 -14.11 -6.88 -2.32
C GLU A 19 -14.22 -8.41 -2.48
N TYR A 20 -13.42 -9.01 -3.39
CA TYR A 20 -13.40 -10.47 -3.58
C TYR A 20 -12.78 -11.19 -2.38
N LEU A 21 -11.72 -10.62 -1.79
CA LEU A 21 -11.14 -11.17 -0.57
C LEU A 21 -12.13 -11.08 0.59
N GLN A 22 -12.75 -9.93 0.80
CA GLN A 22 -13.71 -9.71 1.88
C GLN A 22 -14.95 -10.61 1.79
N LYS A 23 -15.46 -10.89 0.58
CA LYS A 23 -16.55 -11.85 0.35
C LYS A 23 -16.18 -13.29 0.72
N ASN A 24 -14.91 -13.59 0.89
CA ASN A 24 -14.39 -14.87 1.34
C ASN A 24 -13.80 -14.79 2.76
N ASP A 25 -14.24 -13.82 3.56
CA ASP A 25 -13.82 -13.60 4.94
C ASP A 25 -12.30 -13.40 5.09
N ILE A 26 -11.67 -12.79 4.08
CA ILE A 26 -10.25 -12.44 4.09
C ILE A 26 -10.11 -10.94 4.17
N GLU A 27 -9.57 -10.47 5.28
CA GLU A 27 -9.14 -9.08 5.44
C GLU A 27 -7.72 -8.91 4.91
N ALA A 28 -7.49 -7.84 4.16
CA ALA A 28 -6.17 -7.49 3.63
C ALA A 28 -5.97 -5.98 3.65
N VAL A 29 -4.77 -5.56 4.01
CA VAL A 29 -4.40 -4.13 4.10
C VAL A 29 -3.50 -3.77 2.94
N LEU A 30 -3.89 -2.76 2.16
CA LEU A 30 -3.08 -2.19 1.10
C LEU A 30 -1.94 -1.36 1.69
N VAL A 31 -0.72 -1.64 1.25
CA VAL A 31 0.50 -0.99 1.73
C VAL A 31 1.34 -0.47 0.55
N GLY A 32 2.51 0.06 0.84
CA GLY A 32 3.53 0.36 -0.17
C GLY A 32 3.15 1.46 -1.16
N GLY A 33 3.69 1.37 -2.36
CA GLY A 33 3.53 2.36 -3.42
C GLY A 33 2.10 2.55 -3.90
N ALA A 34 1.25 1.51 -3.80
CA ALA A 34 -0.16 1.61 -4.14
C ALA A 34 -0.91 2.57 -3.21
N CYS A 35 -0.61 2.60 -1.90
CA CYS A 35 -1.13 3.60 -0.98
C CYS A 35 -0.76 5.02 -1.43
N VAL A 36 0.50 5.24 -1.82
CA VAL A 36 0.96 6.54 -2.34
C VAL A 36 0.15 6.94 -3.57
N SER A 37 -0.08 6.00 -4.50
CA SER A 37 -0.89 6.28 -5.71
C SER A 37 -2.30 6.75 -5.36
N LEU A 38 -2.94 6.13 -4.37
CA LEU A 38 -4.28 6.49 -3.93
C LEU A 38 -4.27 7.86 -3.22
N TYR A 39 -3.38 8.07 -2.27
CA TYR A 39 -3.30 9.31 -1.48
C TYR A 39 -2.80 10.52 -2.28
N SER A 40 -1.94 10.30 -3.28
CA SER A 40 -1.44 11.36 -4.15
C SER A 40 -2.37 11.69 -5.33
N ASN A 41 -3.50 10.97 -5.47
CA ASN A 41 -4.39 11.03 -6.63
C ASN A 41 -3.63 10.75 -7.95
N ASN A 42 -2.86 9.66 -7.96
CA ASN A 42 -2.04 9.19 -9.08
C ASN A 42 -0.93 10.16 -9.57
N LYS A 43 -0.46 11.07 -8.71
CA LYS A 43 0.78 11.82 -9.00
C LYS A 43 1.99 10.91 -9.02
N TYR A 44 1.95 9.84 -8.24
CA TYR A 44 2.79 8.67 -8.35
C TYR A 44 1.93 7.49 -8.78
N THR A 45 2.42 6.66 -9.69
CA THR A 45 1.73 5.44 -10.13
C THR A 45 2.59 4.24 -9.79
N SER A 46 2.12 3.42 -8.86
CA SER A 46 2.67 2.09 -8.62
C SER A 46 2.21 1.13 -9.71
N TYR A 47 3.04 0.15 -10.03
CA TYR A 47 2.68 -1.01 -10.85
C TYR A 47 2.47 -2.27 -10.02
N ASP A 48 2.75 -2.21 -8.73
CA ASP A 48 2.55 -3.29 -7.78
C ASP A 48 1.43 -2.92 -6.80
N ILE A 49 0.60 -3.89 -6.48
CA ILE A 49 -0.43 -3.82 -5.45
C ILE A 49 -0.02 -4.76 -4.34
N ASP A 50 0.47 -4.20 -3.24
CA ASP A 50 0.92 -4.94 -2.07
C ASP A 50 -0.22 -5.03 -1.05
N LEU A 51 -0.67 -6.25 -0.74
CA LEU A 51 -1.75 -6.54 0.20
C LEU A 51 -1.24 -7.47 1.30
N ILE A 52 -1.26 -7.02 2.54
CA ILE A 52 -0.87 -7.86 3.68
C ILE A 52 -2.11 -8.45 4.33
N THR A 53 -2.09 -9.75 4.56
CA THR A 53 -3.16 -10.52 5.21
C THR A 53 -2.59 -11.68 6.02
N ASP A 54 -3.27 -12.04 7.12
CA ASP A 54 -2.93 -13.22 7.93
C ASP A 54 -3.44 -14.53 7.29
N SER A 55 -4.26 -14.44 6.24
CA SER A 55 -4.78 -15.61 5.55
C SER A 55 -3.68 -16.33 4.76
N PRO A 56 -3.65 -17.65 4.80
CA PRO A 56 -2.65 -18.42 4.03
C PRO A 56 -2.88 -18.26 2.53
N ILE A 57 -1.79 -18.17 1.77
CA ILE A 57 -1.82 -17.94 0.32
C ILE A 57 -2.68 -18.96 -0.44
N LYS A 58 -2.76 -20.19 0.07
CA LYS A 58 -3.61 -21.26 -0.50
C LYS A 58 -5.10 -20.90 -0.56
N LYS A 59 -5.59 -20.04 0.34
CA LYS A 59 -6.97 -19.53 0.31
C LYS A 59 -7.14 -18.39 -0.68
N ILE A 60 -6.09 -17.65 -0.96
CA ILE A 60 -6.09 -16.48 -1.85
C ILE A 60 -6.05 -16.92 -3.31
N ILE A 61 -5.28 -17.97 -3.63
CA ILE A 61 -5.12 -18.46 -5.00
C ILE A 61 -6.45 -18.62 -5.74
N PRO A 62 -7.43 -19.43 -5.27
CA PRO A 62 -8.67 -19.65 -6.01
C PRO A 62 -9.52 -18.39 -6.15
N ILE A 63 -9.38 -17.41 -5.25
CA ILE A 63 -10.11 -16.14 -5.31
C ILE A 63 -9.55 -15.27 -6.44
N LEU A 64 -8.23 -15.15 -6.53
CA LEU A 64 -7.59 -14.35 -7.57
C LEU A 64 -7.67 -15.01 -8.95
N GLU A 65 -7.69 -16.34 -9.01
CA GLU A 65 -7.91 -17.08 -10.26
C GLU A 65 -9.30 -16.80 -10.87
N GLN A 66 -10.34 -16.58 -10.05
CA GLN A 66 -11.65 -16.14 -10.53
C GLN A 66 -11.57 -14.78 -11.24
N LEU A 67 -10.61 -13.94 -10.86
CA LEU A 67 -10.33 -12.65 -11.48
C LEU A 67 -9.34 -12.76 -12.66
N GLY A 68 -8.86 -13.98 -12.97
CA GLY A 68 -7.91 -14.25 -14.05
C GLY A 68 -6.45 -13.97 -13.67
N PHE A 69 -6.13 -13.76 -12.40
CA PHE A 69 -4.76 -13.64 -11.92
C PHE A 69 -4.22 -15.03 -11.53
N LYS A 70 -3.07 -15.39 -12.06
CA LYS A 70 -2.41 -16.67 -11.79
C LYS A 70 -1.28 -16.47 -10.78
N ASN A 71 -1.17 -17.38 -9.83
CA ASN A 71 -0.01 -17.43 -8.96
C ASN A 71 1.23 -17.86 -9.74
N THR A 72 2.27 -17.03 -9.75
CA THR A 72 3.53 -17.29 -10.48
C THR A 72 4.63 -17.84 -9.58
N GLY A 73 4.30 -18.07 -8.33
CA GLY A 73 5.17 -18.59 -7.29
C GLY A 73 5.14 -17.75 -6.04
N GLY A 74 5.28 -18.38 -4.89
CA GLY A 74 5.24 -17.72 -3.62
C GLY A 74 3.94 -16.93 -3.40
N ARG A 75 4.03 -15.62 -3.33
CA ARG A 75 2.95 -14.69 -3.00
C ARG A 75 2.58 -13.75 -4.16
N LEU A 76 3.19 -13.94 -5.33
CA LEU A 76 3.02 -13.08 -6.50
C LEU A 76 1.94 -13.62 -7.45
N PHE A 77 1.13 -12.68 -7.98
CA PHE A 77 0.07 -12.98 -8.94
C PHE A 77 0.14 -12.04 -10.14
N GLU A 78 -0.07 -12.61 -11.32
CA GLU A 78 -0.03 -11.91 -12.60
C GLU A 78 -1.25 -12.24 -13.46
N ASN A 79 -1.64 -11.26 -14.27
CA ASN A 79 -2.62 -11.45 -15.34
C ASN A 79 -2.07 -10.79 -16.61
N PRO A 80 -1.90 -11.56 -17.74
CA PRO A 80 -1.34 -11.00 -18.98
C PRO A 80 -2.11 -9.83 -19.58
N GLN A 81 -3.36 -9.65 -19.19
CA GLN A 81 -4.21 -8.53 -19.61
C GLN A 81 -4.16 -7.34 -18.66
N CYS A 82 -3.43 -7.44 -17.55
CA CYS A 82 -3.31 -6.41 -16.53
C CYS A 82 -1.85 -5.96 -16.39
N LYS A 83 -1.63 -4.67 -16.38
CA LYS A 83 -0.28 -4.10 -16.18
C LYS A 83 0.20 -4.12 -14.74
N PHE A 84 -0.68 -4.43 -13.79
CA PHE A 84 -0.35 -4.44 -12.37
C PHE A 84 -0.05 -5.85 -11.91
N LEU A 85 0.99 -5.96 -11.10
CA LEU A 85 1.28 -7.15 -10.30
C LEU A 85 0.54 -7.06 -8.97
N ILE A 86 0.21 -8.21 -8.39
CA ILE A 86 -0.38 -8.28 -7.04
C ILE A 86 0.56 -9.13 -6.20
N ASP A 87 1.05 -8.57 -5.11
CA ASP A 87 1.88 -9.26 -4.14
C ASP A 87 1.21 -9.29 -2.76
N PHE A 88 1.47 -10.36 -2.02
CA PHE A 88 1.02 -10.53 -0.65
C PHE A 88 2.23 -10.64 0.29
N PRO A 89 2.86 -9.53 0.69
CA PRO A 89 3.95 -9.55 1.66
C PRO A 89 3.55 -10.27 2.95
N ALA A 90 4.54 -10.80 3.65
CA ALA A 90 4.28 -11.55 4.87
C ALA A 90 3.71 -10.65 5.98
N PRO A 91 2.69 -11.12 6.74
CA PRO A 91 2.21 -10.44 7.95
C PRO A 91 3.28 -10.45 9.06
N PRO A 92 3.14 -9.63 10.11
CA PRO A 92 2.06 -8.64 10.32
C PRO A 92 2.26 -7.35 9.52
N VAL A 93 1.20 -6.52 9.44
CA VAL A 93 1.35 -5.15 8.92
C VAL A 93 2.18 -4.35 9.91
N SER A 94 3.37 -3.96 9.48
CA SER A 94 4.32 -3.25 10.35
C SER A 94 5.18 -2.28 9.56
N ILE A 95 5.66 -1.25 10.25
CA ILE A 95 6.69 -0.34 9.74
C ILE A 95 7.90 -0.50 10.64
N ARG A 96 8.92 -1.22 10.15
CA ARG A 96 10.07 -1.63 10.93
C ARG A 96 9.61 -2.49 12.13
N ASP A 97 9.89 -2.03 13.35
CA ASP A 97 9.57 -2.69 14.62
C ASP A 97 8.18 -2.31 15.18
N GLU A 98 7.46 -1.42 14.50
CA GLU A 98 6.13 -0.95 14.93
C GLU A 98 5.04 -1.72 14.18
N GLN A 99 4.36 -2.63 14.87
CA GLN A 99 3.18 -3.31 14.35
C GLN A 99 1.99 -2.36 14.36
N LEU A 100 1.26 -2.29 13.25
CA LEU A 100 0.10 -1.41 13.10
C LEU A 100 -1.20 -2.14 13.41
N SER A 101 -2.14 -1.43 14.02
CA SER A 101 -3.48 -1.91 14.37
C SER A 101 -4.60 -1.01 13.89
N GLU A 102 -4.29 0.20 13.45
CA GLU A 102 -5.27 1.17 12.95
C GLU A 102 -5.07 1.36 11.45
N PHE A 103 -6.17 1.31 10.70
CA PHE A 103 -6.15 1.42 9.24
C PHE A 103 -7.22 2.41 8.77
N ASN A 104 -7.02 2.93 7.57
CA ASN A 104 -8.00 3.74 6.89
C ASN A 104 -8.85 2.88 5.93
N TYR A 105 -10.06 3.35 5.60
CA TYR A 105 -10.98 2.67 4.71
C TYR A 105 -11.43 3.62 3.59
N LEU A 106 -11.21 3.21 2.35
CA LEU A 106 -11.60 3.96 1.17
C LEU A 106 -12.76 3.26 0.46
N ASN A 107 -13.95 3.84 0.61
CA ASN A 107 -15.15 3.33 -0.05
C ASN A 107 -15.17 3.70 -1.52
N THR A 108 -15.45 2.74 -2.38
CA THR A 108 -15.64 2.93 -3.82
C THR A 108 -16.91 2.19 -4.28
N ARG A 109 -17.37 2.47 -5.50
CA ARG A 109 -18.46 1.69 -6.09
C ARG A 109 -18.09 0.23 -6.42
N PHE A 110 -16.83 -0.16 -6.28
CA PHE A 110 -16.32 -1.48 -6.62
C PHE A 110 -15.94 -2.31 -5.39
N GLY A 111 -16.00 -1.72 -4.21
CA GLY A 111 -15.64 -2.33 -2.94
C GLY A 111 -14.92 -1.33 -2.02
N THR A 112 -14.66 -1.76 -0.81
CA THR A 112 -13.95 -0.98 0.21
C THR A 112 -12.49 -1.45 0.31
N ILE A 113 -11.56 -0.52 0.21
CA ILE A 113 -10.13 -0.78 0.36
C ILE A 113 -9.74 -0.45 1.81
N CYS A 114 -9.23 -1.43 2.54
CA CYS A 114 -8.50 -1.20 3.79
C CYS A 114 -7.04 -0.88 3.43
N LEU A 115 -6.50 0.21 3.96
CA LEU A 115 -5.15 0.68 3.62
C LEU A 115 -4.49 1.37 4.82
N LEU A 116 -3.17 1.54 4.76
CA LEU A 116 -2.45 2.34 5.76
C LEU A 116 -3.11 3.71 5.96
N THR A 117 -3.05 4.26 7.17
CA THR A 117 -3.40 5.68 7.37
C THR A 117 -2.45 6.57 6.57
N PRO A 118 -2.81 7.82 6.25
CA PRO A 118 -1.88 8.74 5.59
C PRO A 118 -0.58 8.92 6.36
N THR A 119 -0.64 8.97 7.69
CA THR A 119 0.53 9.07 8.58
C THR A 119 1.43 7.83 8.44
N ASP A 120 0.85 6.64 8.49
CA ASP A 120 1.62 5.39 8.36
C ASP A 120 2.15 5.19 6.95
N CYS A 121 1.40 5.62 5.93
CA CYS A 121 1.91 5.62 4.55
C CYS A 121 3.16 6.52 4.42
N VAL A 122 3.19 7.69 5.08
CA VAL A 122 4.38 8.54 5.13
C VAL A 122 5.51 7.85 5.88
N LYS A 123 5.26 7.26 7.06
CA LYS A 123 6.29 6.49 7.80
C LYS A 123 6.86 5.34 6.97
N ASP A 124 6.01 4.60 6.26
CA ASP A 124 6.42 3.49 5.39
C ASP A 124 7.38 3.97 4.27
N ARG A 125 7.08 5.09 3.63
CA ARG A 125 7.97 5.69 2.63
C ARG A 125 9.24 6.26 3.25
N LEU A 126 9.13 6.92 4.39
CA LEU A 126 10.30 7.42 5.11
C LEU A 126 11.22 6.29 5.60
N ALA A 127 10.67 5.12 5.95
CA ALA A 127 11.49 3.96 6.29
C ALA A 127 12.40 3.54 5.13
N ALA A 128 11.88 3.51 3.90
CA ALA A 128 12.70 3.23 2.72
C ALA A 128 13.78 4.30 2.50
N TYR A 129 13.44 5.57 2.69
CA TYR A 129 14.42 6.65 2.61
C TYR A 129 15.46 6.57 3.74
N PHE A 130 15.05 6.32 4.96
CA PHE A 130 15.94 6.31 6.13
C PHE A 130 17.00 5.21 6.04
N PHE A 131 16.59 3.99 5.67
CA PHE A 131 17.43 2.82 5.76
C PHE A 131 18.10 2.41 4.43
N TRP A 132 17.56 2.84 3.29
CA TRP A 132 18.13 2.52 1.97
C TRP A 132 18.47 3.74 1.11
N ASN A 133 18.34 4.97 1.67
CA ASN A 133 18.54 6.23 0.94
C ASN A 133 17.70 6.34 -0.32
N ASP A 134 16.50 5.76 -0.31
CA ASP A 134 15.57 5.83 -1.43
C ASP A 134 14.94 7.22 -1.53
N LEU A 135 15.52 8.07 -2.38
CA LEU A 135 15.05 9.43 -2.62
C LEU A 135 13.67 9.46 -3.27
N GLN A 136 13.31 8.45 -4.06
CA GLN A 136 11.97 8.34 -4.63
C GLN A 136 10.93 8.16 -3.53
N SER A 137 11.20 7.34 -2.54
CA SER A 137 10.32 7.16 -1.38
C SER A 137 10.19 8.43 -0.54
N LEU A 138 11.24 9.24 -0.42
CA LEU A 138 11.14 10.57 0.20
C LEU A 138 10.19 11.48 -0.58
N ASP A 139 10.28 11.54 -1.91
CA ASP A 139 9.38 12.34 -2.74
C ASP A 139 7.93 11.81 -2.66
N GLN A 140 7.73 10.50 -2.57
CA GLN A 140 6.43 9.88 -2.34
C GLN A 140 5.82 10.30 -1.01
N ALA A 141 6.60 10.33 0.08
CA ALA A 141 6.15 10.81 1.38
C ALA A 141 5.66 12.27 1.31
N VAL A 142 6.39 13.13 0.61
CA VAL A 142 5.99 14.52 0.35
C VAL A 142 4.69 14.60 -0.47
N MET A 143 4.51 13.73 -1.48
CA MET A 143 3.27 13.70 -2.29
C MET A 143 2.04 13.32 -1.46
N VAL A 144 2.19 12.42 -0.49
CA VAL A 144 1.11 12.03 0.42
C VAL A 144 0.76 13.18 1.34
N GLU A 145 1.76 13.80 1.99
CA GLU A 145 1.57 14.92 2.90
C GLU A 145 0.84 16.10 2.25
N LYS A 146 1.22 16.48 1.03
CA LYS A 146 0.61 17.63 0.32
C LYS A 146 -0.89 17.52 0.09
N ARG A 147 -1.48 16.35 0.23
CA ARG A 147 -2.90 16.09 -0.06
C ARG A 147 -3.70 15.52 1.09
N ASN A 148 -3.02 15.15 2.15
CA ASN A 148 -3.65 14.48 3.28
C ASN A 148 -3.18 15.08 4.59
N LYS A 149 -4.07 15.11 5.58
CA LYS A 149 -3.68 15.46 6.94
C LYS A 149 -2.88 14.31 7.53
N ILE A 150 -1.67 14.59 7.99
CA ILE A 150 -0.80 13.63 8.68
C ILE A 150 -0.45 14.12 10.08
N ASP A 151 -0.08 13.21 10.97
CA ASP A 151 0.40 13.53 12.30
C ASP A 151 1.93 13.68 12.29
N ILE A 152 2.40 14.90 12.10
CA ILE A 152 3.83 15.25 12.08
C ILE A 152 4.51 14.92 13.41
N GLN A 153 3.80 15.04 14.55
CA GLN A 153 4.38 14.76 15.87
C GLN A 153 4.60 13.26 16.06
N ASP A 154 3.67 12.44 15.59
CA ASP A 154 3.80 11.00 15.62
C ASP A 154 4.96 10.52 14.72
N ILE A 155 5.05 11.06 13.51
CA ILE A 155 6.18 10.77 12.60
C ILE A 155 7.51 11.16 13.21
N LYS A 156 7.56 12.32 13.90
CA LYS A 156 8.78 12.78 14.59
C LYS A 156 9.20 11.82 15.69
N LYS A 157 8.29 11.42 16.56
CA LYS A 157 8.54 10.47 17.66
C LYS A 157 9.04 9.12 17.11
N TRP A 158 8.40 8.65 16.03
CA TRP A 158 8.82 7.44 15.37
C TRP A 158 10.25 7.58 14.79
N ALA A 159 10.57 8.67 14.09
CA ALA A 159 11.90 8.93 13.54
C ALA A 159 12.97 9.05 14.65
N GLU A 160 12.65 9.66 15.80
CA GLU A 160 13.52 9.70 16.98
C GLU A 160 13.84 8.29 17.49
N LYS A 161 12.80 7.44 17.62
CA LYS A 161 12.96 6.04 18.02
C LYS A 161 13.82 5.23 17.04
N GLN A 162 13.74 5.55 15.74
CA GLN A 162 14.55 4.90 14.71
C GLN A 162 16.00 5.47 14.64
N GLY A 163 16.32 6.55 15.35
CA GLY A 163 17.62 7.21 15.30
C GLY A 163 17.85 8.04 14.03
N GLU A 164 16.80 8.43 13.31
CA GLU A 164 16.86 9.02 11.97
C GLU A 164 16.36 10.48 11.92
N LEU A 165 16.56 11.25 13.00
CA LEU A 165 16.13 12.65 13.06
C LEU A 165 16.76 13.55 11.99
N GLU A 166 17.99 13.29 11.57
CA GLU A 166 18.64 14.08 10.52
C GLU A 166 17.86 13.94 9.19
N LYS A 167 17.53 12.71 8.79
CA LYS A 167 16.74 12.44 7.59
C LYS A 167 15.31 12.91 7.71
N TYR A 168 14.71 12.81 8.91
CA TYR A 168 13.41 13.40 9.18
C TYR A 168 13.43 14.92 8.94
N ASN A 169 14.47 15.64 9.39
CA ASN A 169 14.60 17.07 9.15
C ASN A 169 14.71 17.42 7.66
N VAL A 170 15.28 16.55 6.83
CA VAL A 170 15.27 16.70 5.36
C VAL A 170 13.85 16.63 4.84
N PHE A 171 13.04 15.66 5.30
CA PHE A 171 11.63 15.57 4.95
C PHE A 171 10.85 16.84 5.34
N ILE A 172 11.03 17.33 6.57
CA ILE A 172 10.37 18.56 7.05
C ILE A 172 10.72 19.78 6.20
N LYS A 173 11.98 19.92 5.78
CA LYS A 173 12.39 21.01 4.87
C LYS A 173 11.75 20.91 3.48
N LYS A 174 11.37 19.72 3.02
CA LYS A 174 10.71 19.52 1.72
C LYS A 174 9.21 19.82 1.74
N ILE A 175 8.56 19.75 2.90
CA ILE A 175 7.11 19.98 3.04
C ILE A 175 6.77 21.42 3.47
N ASN A 176 7.74 22.18 3.99
CA ASN A 176 7.61 23.61 4.33
C ASN A 176 8.08 24.48 3.13
#